data_c76704c3de3a985a2263526abc14d6d1
#
_entry.id   c76704c3de3a985a2263526abc14d6d1
#
_cell.length_a   1.000
_cell.length_b   1.000
_cell.length_c   1.000
_cell.angle_alpha   90.00
_cell.angle_beta   90.00
_cell.angle_gamma   90.00
#
_symmetry.space_group_name_H-M   'P 1'
#
loop_
_entity.id
_entity.type
_entity.pdbx_description
1 polymer ?
#
loop_
_entity_poly.entity_id
_entity_poly.type
_entity_poly.pdbx_seq_one_letter_code
_entity_poly.pdbx_strand_id
1 'polypeptide(L)'
;PVENGLKFHADWLKGQKTGFFIDQRENRALLEKYAHGRDVLNMFCYTGGFSFYAMRGNARSVHSVDSSAKAIELTNKNIALNFEDDPRHKAFTVDAFKFLDDIDGQYDLIVLDPPAFAKHKDSLRNALRGYQKLNAKAFEQIKPGGILFTFSCSQVVTKEQFRLAVFSAAAQSKRKVRILHQLTQPADHPVNIYHPEGEYLKGL
;
A
#
# COMPACT_ATOMS: atom_id res chain seq x y z
N PRO A 1 15.93 -10.78 -7.93
CA PRO A 1 14.69 -11.39 -8.49
C PRO A 1 14.05 -10.51 -9.55
N VAL A 2 13.11 -11.10 -10.31
CA VAL A 2 12.32 -10.41 -11.34
C VAL A 2 10.84 -10.75 -11.14
N GLU A 3 9.98 -9.73 -11.18
CA GLU A 3 8.53 -9.89 -11.14
C GLU A 3 7.91 -9.09 -12.30
N ASN A 4 7.19 -9.76 -13.19
CA ASN A 4 6.54 -9.14 -14.35
C ASN A 4 7.50 -8.24 -15.18
N GLY A 5 8.78 -8.64 -15.31
CA GLY A 5 9.82 -7.90 -16.01
C GLY A 5 10.53 -6.80 -15.21
N LEU A 6 10.06 -6.45 -14.01
CA LEU A 6 10.74 -5.53 -13.10
C LEU A 6 11.76 -6.26 -12.24
N LYS A 7 12.95 -5.70 -12.11
CA LYS A 7 14.06 -6.22 -11.30
C LYS A 7 13.99 -5.62 -9.89
N PHE A 8 14.36 -6.38 -8.86
CA PHE A 8 14.47 -5.86 -7.50
C PHE A 8 15.48 -6.63 -6.65
N HIS A 9 16.03 -5.94 -5.68
CA HIS A 9 16.81 -6.52 -4.62
C HIS A 9 15.86 -7.04 -3.53
N ALA A 10 16.10 -8.26 -3.06
CA ALA A 10 15.44 -8.82 -1.89
C ALA A 10 16.51 -9.23 -0.89
N ASP A 11 16.39 -8.73 0.34
CA ASP A 11 17.29 -9.11 1.45
C ASP A 11 16.70 -10.34 2.16
N TRP A 12 17.05 -11.52 1.69
CA TRP A 12 16.57 -12.80 2.22
C TRP A 12 16.99 -13.08 3.66
N LEU A 13 18.12 -12.49 4.11
CA LEU A 13 18.71 -12.79 5.41
C LEU A 13 18.26 -11.78 6.49
N LYS A 14 18.11 -10.53 6.14
CA LYS A 14 17.83 -9.42 7.09
C LYS A 14 16.55 -8.63 6.78
N GLY A 15 15.86 -8.99 5.69
CA GLY A 15 14.60 -8.36 5.29
C GLY A 15 13.43 -8.84 6.15
N GLN A 16 12.32 -8.12 6.10
CA GLN A 16 11.05 -8.60 6.68
C GLN A 16 10.56 -9.80 5.88
N LYS A 17 10.14 -10.87 6.56
CA LYS A 17 9.71 -12.14 5.95
C LYS A 17 10.75 -12.64 4.92
N THR A 18 10.37 -12.71 3.65
CA THR A 18 11.20 -13.15 2.51
C THR A 18 11.94 -12.00 1.82
N GLY A 19 11.94 -10.79 2.38
CA GLY A 19 12.58 -9.60 1.81
C GLY A 19 11.77 -8.91 0.70
N PHE A 20 10.64 -9.50 0.29
CA PHE A 20 9.70 -8.94 -0.68
C PHE A 20 8.30 -9.56 -0.49
N PHE A 21 7.24 -8.78 -0.70
CA PHE A 21 5.87 -9.22 -0.50
C PHE A 21 5.24 -9.66 -1.84
N ILE A 22 5.46 -10.93 -2.21
CA ILE A 22 4.95 -11.50 -3.47
C ILE A 22 3.42 -11.65 -3.47
N ASP A 23 2.79 -11.69 -2.30
CA ASP A 23 1.34 -11.72 -2.11
C ASP A 23 0.60 -10.47 -2.61
N GLN A 24 1.33 -9.37 -2.87
CA GLN A 24 0.79 -8.13 -3.44
C GLN A 24 0.99 -8.01 -4.97
N ARG A 25 1.53 -9.02 -5.65
CA ARG A 25 1.90 -8.95 -7.07
C ARG A 25 0.75 -8.52 -7.98
N GLU A 26 -0.42 -9.14 -7.85
CA GLU A 26 -1.59 -8.82 -8.68
C GLU A 26 -2.14 -7.42 -8.35
N ASN A 27 -2.08 -7.02 -7.09
CA ASN A 27 -2.51 -5.70 -6.65
C ASN A 27 -1.57 -4.60 -7.17
N ARG A 28 -0.25 -4.88 -7.25
CA ARG A 28 0.71 -3.98 -7.92
C ARG A 28 0.44 -3.86 -9.42
N ALA A 29 0.16 -4.99 -10.09
CA ALA A 29 -0.18 -4.99 -11.52
C ALA A 29 -1.50 -4.25 -11.80
N LEU A 30 -2.46 -4.32 -10.88
CA LEU A 30 -3.70 -3.54 -10.99
C LEU A 30 -3.43 -2.04 -10.81
N LEU A 31 -2.63 -1.65 -9.81
CA LEU A 31 -2.25 -0.25 -9.60
C LEU A 31 -1.58 0.36 -10.82
N GLU A 32 -0.71 -0.39 -11.49
CA GLU A 32 -0.05 0.04 -12.74
C GLU A 32 -1.04 0.54 -13.80
N LYS A 33 -2.18 -0.16 -13.95
CA LYS A 33 -3.22 0.21 -14.91
C LYS A 33 -3.89 1.56 -14.59
N TYR A 34 -3.84 1.96 -13.32
CA TYR A 34 -4.41 3.23 -12.87
C TYR A 34 -3.37 4.36 -12.74
N ALA A 35 -2.08 4.06 -12.89
CA ALA A 35 -1.02 5.01 -12.59
C ALA A 35 -0.79 6.08 -13.67
N HIS A 36 -1.20 5.83 -14.92
CA HIS A 36 -0.90 6.72 -16.06
C HIS A 36 -1.31 8.18 -15.80
N GLY A 37 -0.33 9.09 -15.90
CA GLY A 37 -0.53 10.53 -15.76
C GLY A 37 -0.89 11.02 -14.35
N ARG A 38 -0.85 10.14 -13.34
CA ARG A 38 -1.23 10.45 -11.96
C ARG A 38 -0.03 10.78 -11.08
N ASP A 39 -0.27 11.60 -10.06
CA ASP A 39 0.65 11.79 -8.94
C ASP A 39 0.38 10.72 -7.90
N VAL A 40 1.33 9.82 -7.71
CA VAL A 40 1.18 8.60 -6.90
C VAL A 40 1.92 8.74 -5.57
N LEU A 41 1.24 8.40 -4.47
CA LEU A 41 1.82 8.28 -3.14
C LEU A 41 1.76 6.83 -2.66
N ASN A 42 2.92 6.22 -2.44
CA ASN A 42 3.05 4.88 -1.88
C ASN A 42 3.49 4.97 -0.41
N MET A 43 2.55 4.76 0.51
CA MET A 43 2.77 4.79 1.96
C MET A 43 3.11 3.40 2.47
N PHE A 44 4.01 3.33 3.47
CA PHE A 44 4.56 2.06 3.98
C PHE A 44 5.23 1.27 2.84
N CYS A 45 6.02 1.98 2.04
CA CYS A 45 6.48 1.49 0.75
C CYS A 45 7.44 0.30 0.85
N TYR A 46 8.03 0.04 2.00
CA TYR A 46 9.03 -1.00 2.25
C TYR A 46 10.15 -0.96 1.20
N THR A 47 10.18 -1.90 0.26
CA THR A 47 11.19 -1.96 -0.81
C THR A 47 10.74 -1.29 -2.11
N GLY A 48 9.63 -0.57 -2.10
CA GLY A 48 9.12 0.21 -3.22
C GLY A 48 8.29 -0.57 -4.24
N GLY A 49 7.79 -1.76 -3.90
CA GLY A 49 7.09 -2.63 -4.85
C GLY A 49 5.99 -1.94 -5.66
N PHE A 50 5.06 -1.25 -5.01
CA PHE A 50 4.02 -0.48 -5.70
C PHE A 50 4.59 0.70 -6.51
N SER A 51 5.69 1.32 -6.03
CA SER A 51 6.32 2.44 -6.73
C SER A 51 6.90 2.03 -8.09
N PHE A 52 7.52 0.84 -8.22
CA PHE A 52 8.05 0.36 -9.51
C PHE A 52 6.93 0.21 -10.54
N TYR A 53 5.82 -0.36 -10.13
CA TYR A 53 4.67 -0.56 -11.00
C TYR A 53 4.02 0.77 -11.38
N ALA A 54 3.93 1.74 -10.46
CA ALA A 54 3.45 3.08 -10.78
C ALA A 54 4.35 3.79 -11.79
N MET A 55 5.69 3.68 -11.63
CA MET A 55 6.66 4.23 -12.58
C MET A 55 6.49 3.63 -13.98
N ARG A 56 6.41 2.29 -14.07
CA ARG A 56 6.19 1.60 -15.34
C ARG A 56 4.83 1.92 -15.97
N GLY A 57 3.80 2.13 -15.15
CA GLY A 57 2.48 2.59 -15.55
C GLY A 57 2.43 4.05 -16.01
N ASN A 58 3.60 4.70 -16.20
CA ASN A 58 3.71 6.09 -16.63
C ASN A 58 3.02 7.11 -15.69
N ALA A 59 3.19 6.92 -14.39
CA ALA A 59 2.82 7.93 -13.42
C ALA A 59 3.57 9.25 -13.71
N ARG A 60 2.93 10.40 -13.46
CA ARG A 60 3.54 11.72 -13.60
C ARG A 60 4.60 11.96 -12.52
N SER A 61 4.30 11.56 -11.30
CA SER A 61 5.24 11.54 -10.18
C SER A 61 4.93 10.36 -9.25
N VAL A 62 5.96 9.83 -8.57
CA VAL A 62 5.80 8.74 -7.60
C VAL A 62 6.59 9.09 -6.34
N HIS A 63 5.90 9.21 -5.22
CA HIS A 63 6.52 9.43 -3.92
C HIS A 63 6.37 8.18 -3.05
N SER A 64 7.50 7.72 -2.52
CA SER A 64 7.58 6.56 -1.61
C SER A 64 7.83 7.03 -0.19
N VAL A 65 7.06 6.55 0.77
CA VAL A 65 7.16 6.95 2.18
C VAL A 65 7.27 5.72 3.06
N ASP A 66 8.27 5.69 3.91
CA ASP A 66 8.43 4.69 4.97
C ASP A 66 9.17 5.30 6.15
N SER A 67 8.92 4.83 7.36
CA SER A 67 9.64 5.27 8.56
C SER A 67 11.05 4.66 8.68
N SER A 68 11.32 3.58 7.95
CA SER A 68 12.60 2.87 7.93
C SER A 68 13.56 3.45 6.89
N ALA A 69 14.64 4.06 7.31
CA ALA A 69 15.70 4.52 6.42
C ALA A 69 16.28 3.38 5.54
N LYS A 70 16.39 2.16 6.11
CA LYS A 70 16.83 0.97 5.35
C LYS A 70 15.85 0.60 4.24
N ALA A 71 14.54 0.71 4.49
CA ALA A 71 13.52 0.47 3.48
C ALA A 71 13.61 1.50 2.34
N ILE A 72 13.78 2.76 2.68
CA ILE A 72 13.94 3.86 1.70
C ILE A 72 15.23 3.69 0.88
N GLU A 73 16.35 3.32 1.51
CA GLU A 73 17.59 3.01 0.78
C GLU A 73 17.37 1.90 -0.25
N LEU A 74 16.68 0.82 0.15
CA LEU A 74 16.39 -0.30 -0.75
C LEU A 74 15.40 0.09 -1.84
N THR A 75 14.40 0.91 -1.52
CA THR A 75 13.48 1.48 -2.51
C THR A 75 14.25 2.26 -3.58
N ASN A 76 15.16 3.15 -3.20
CA ASN A 76 15.98 3.92 -4.14
C ASN A 76 16.85 3.03 -5.03
N LYS A 77 17.49 2.00 -4.45
CA LYS A 77 18.27 1.00 -5.21
C LYS A 77 17.39 0.25 -6.22
N ASN A 78 16.18 -0.10 -5.85
CA ASN A 78 15.26 -0.82 -6.73
C ASN A 78 14.70 0.07 -7.84
N ILE A 79 14.44 1.34 -7.55
CA ILE A 79 14.05 2.33 -8.57
C ILE A 79 15.20 2.50 -9.57
N ALA A 80 16.41 2.76 -9.12
CA ALA A 80 17.58 2.94 -10.00
C ALA A 80 17.85 1.69 -10.88
N LEU A 81 17.57 0.50 -10.38
CA LEU A 81 17.73 -0.76 -11.14
C LEU A 81 16.81 -0.88 -12.35
N ASN A 82 15.67 -0.17 -12.37
CA ASN A 82 14.64 -0.22 -13.41
C ASN A 82 14.49 1.12 -14.16
N PHE A 83 14.78 2.23 -13.49
CA PHE A 83 14.52 3.61 -13.96
C PHE A 83 15.69 4.49 -13.56
N GLU A 84 16.82 4.32 -14.25
CA GLU A 84 18.05 5.03 -13.96
C GLU A 84 17.82 6.54 -14.02
N ASP A 85 18.15 7.25 -12.91
CA ASP A 85 18.05 8.71 -12.77
C ASP A 85 16.69 9.33 -13.17
N ASP A 86 15.59 8.57 -13.08
CA ASP A 86 14.27 9.09 -13.42
C ASP A 86 13.77 10.08 -12.35
N PRO A 87 13.64 11.38 -12.68
CA PRO A 87 13.32 12.45 -11.72
C PRO A 87 11.87 12.36 -11.18
N ARG A 88 11.03 11.50 -11.75
CA ARG A 88 9.64 11.34 -11.30
C ARG A 88 9.52 10.69 -9.92
N HIS A 89 10.55 9.96 -9.46
CA HIS A 89 10.56 9.30 -8.17
C HIS A 89 11.24 10.14 -7.09
N LYS A 90 10.60 10.19 -5.91
CA LYS A 90 11.18 10.69 -4.66
C LYS A 90 10.83 9.77 -3.49
N ALA A 91 11.74 9.62 -2.54
CA ALA A 91 11.53 8.78 -1.37
C ALA A 91 11.80 9.55 -0.07
N PHE A 92 11.01 9.31 0.96
CA PHE A 92 11.02 10.04 2.22
C PHE A 92 11.05 9.09 3.41
N THR A 93 12.03 9.28 4.29
CA THR A 93 12.10 8.58 5.58
C THR A 93 11.32 9.38 6.62
N VAL A 94 10.03 9.08 6.77
CA VAL A 94 9.14 9.81 7.68
C VAL A 94 7.98 8.93 8.13
N ASP A 95 7.40 9.24 9.29
CA ASP A 95 6.18 8.57 9.75
C ASP A 95 5.00 8.87 8.82
N ALA A 96 4.26 7.80 8.46
CA ALA A 96 3.17 7.88 7.51
C ALA A 96 2.05 8.85 7.92
N PHE A 97 1.67 8.87 9.21
CA PHE A 97 0.62 9.77 9.69
C PHE A 97 1.04 11.22 9.63
N LYS A 98 2.32 11.51 9.96
CA LYS A 98 2.88 12.86 9.84
C LYS A 98 2.92 13.32 8.39
N PHE A 99 3.36 12.44 7.48
CA PHE A 99 3.41 12.79 6.05
C PHE A 99 2.02 13.09 5.49
N LEU A 100 0.99 12.31 5.85
CA LEU A 100 -0.38 12.55 5.41
C LEU A 100 -0.99 13.85 5.94
N ASP A 101 -0.48 14.43 7.02
CA ASP A 101 -0.98 15.71 7.55
C ASP A 101 -0.63 16.90 6.62
N ASP A 102 0.45 16.79 5.81
CA ASP A 102 1.04 17.90 5.07
C ASP A 102 0.97 17.76 3.54
N ILE A 103 0.21 16.80 3.00
CA ILE A 103 0.20 16.54 1.54
C ILE A 103 -0.78 17.42 0.73
N ASP A 104 -1.69 18.10 1.37
CA ASP A 104 -2.59 19.13 0.83
C ASP A 104 -3.11 18.88 -0.60
N GLY A 105 -3.73 17.74 -0.83
CA GLY A 105 -4.34 17.41 -2.11
C GLY A 105 -3.37 17.25 -3.29
N GLN A 106 -2.10 16.92 -3.05
CA GLN A 106 -1.10 16.77 -4.12
C GLN A 106 -1.29 15.51 -4.96
N TYR A 107 -1.86 14.43 -4.38
CA TYR A 107 -1.91 13.11 -5.01
C TYR A 107 -3.31 12.74 -5.46
N ASP A 108 -3.37 12.06 -6.60
CA ASP A 108 -4.60 11.50 -7.17
C ASP A 108 -4.62 9.96 -7.21
N LEU A 109 -3.53 9.31 -6.75
CA LEU A 109 -3.49 7.89 -6.43
C LEU A 109 -2.68 7.67 -5.15
N ILE A 110 -3.29 7.07 -4.12
CA ILE A 110 -2.62 6.78 -2.84
C ILE A 110 -2.69 5.29 -2.55
N VAL A 111 -1.58 4.72 -2.07
CA VAL A 111 -1.49 3.35 -1.55
C VAL A 111 -1.26 3.40 -0.05
N LEU A 112 -2.09 2.68 0.71
CA LEU A 112 -1.93 2.43 2.13
C LEU A 112 -1.76 0.92 2.34
N ASP A 113 -0.54 0.47 2.53
CA ASP A 113 -0.22 -0.94 2.82
C ASP A 113 0.53 -1.08 4.16
N PRO A 114 -0.13 -0.70 5.28
CA PRO A 114 0.50 -0.68 6.58
C PRO A 114 0.82 -2.10 7.08
N PRO A 115 1.80 -2.25 7.98
CA PRO A 115 1.99 -3.50 8.72
C PRO A 115 0.72 -3.85 9.51
N ALA A 116 0.56 -5.12 9.87
CA ALA A 116 -0.58 -5.58 10.64
C ALA A 116 -0.70 -4.80 11.97
N PHE A 117 -1.76 -4.01 12.12
CA PHE A 117 -2.00 -3.23 13.35
C PHE A 117 -2.46 -4.10 14.53
N ALA A 118 -2.92 -5.33 14.26
CA ALA A 118 -3.20 -6.32 15.31
C ALA A 118 -2.59 -7.67 14.94
N LYS A 119 -1.88 -8.27 15.90
CA LYS A 119 -1.41 -9.66 15.84
C LYS A 119 -2.26 -10.60 16.71
N HIS A 120 -2.95 -10.07 17.71
CA HIS A 120 -3.78 -10.80 18.66
C HIS A 120 -5.15 -10.13 18.79
N LYS A 121 -6.17 -10.92 19.20
CA LYS A 121 -7.55 -10.45 19.31
C LYS A 121 -7.73 -9.26 20.27
N ASP A 122 -6.93 -9.20 21.33
CA ASP A 122 -6.99 -8.11 22.33
C ASP A 122 -6.67 -6.73 21.71
N SER A 123 -5.89 -6.70 20.63
CA SER A 123 -5.54 -5.47 19.90
C SER A 123 -6.53 -5.10 18.79
N LEU A 124 -7.55 -5.92 18.52
CA LEU A 124 -8.47 -5.75 17.40
C LEU A 124 -9.13 -4.36 17.38
N ARG A 125 -9.67 -3.91 18.51
CA ARG A 125 -10.35 -2.60 18.61
C ARG A 125 -9.42 -1.43 18.26
N ASN A 126 -8.17 -1.50 18.73
CA ASN A 126 -7.18 -0.47 18.45
C ASN A 126 -6.73 -0.51 16.99
N ALA A 127 -6.58 -1.70 16.42
CA ALA A 127 -6.27 -1.88 15.00
C ALA A 127 -7.35 -1.30 14.09
N LEU A 128 -8.63 -1.58 14.35
CA LEU A 128 -9.75 -1.02 13.58
C LEU A 128 -9.78 0.51 13.64
N ARG A 129 -9.53 1.10 14.82
CA ARG A 129 -9.38 2.56 14.96
C ARG A 129 -8.17 3.10 14.17
N GLY A 130 -7.05 2.36 14.16
CA GLY A 130 -5.86 2.71 13.37
C GLY A 130 -6.16 2.73 11.86
N TYR A 131 -6.81 1.68 11.34
CA TYR A 131 -7.25 1.64 9.95
C TYR A 131 -8.24 2.76 9.61
N GLN A 132 -9.23 3.00 10.48
CA GLN A 132 -10.18 4.10 10.29
C GLN A 132 -9.46 5.44 10.22
N LYS A 133 -8.58 5.75 11.18
CA LYS A 133 -7.84 7.02 11.23
C LYS A 133 -6.96 7.22 10.00
N LEU A 134 -6.21 6.17 9.60
CA LEU A 134 -5.33 6.21 8.43
C LEU A 134 -6.11 6.48 7.13
N ASN A 135 -7.21 5.75 6.93
CA ASN A 135 -8.05 5.93 5.75
C ASN A 135 -8.78 7.27 5.74
N ALA A 136 -9.24 7.77 6.90
CA ALA A 136 -9.88 9.08 7.00
C ALA A 136 -8.93 10.19 6.54
N LYS A 137 -7.68 10.20 7.03
CA LYS A 137 -6.66 11.15 6.59
C LYS A 137 -6.42 11.08 5.08
N ALA A 138 -6.28 9.87 4.52
CA ALA A 138 -6.09 9.71 3.08
C ALA A 138 -7.30 10.23 2.28
N PHE A 139 -8.53 9.95 2.73
CA PHE A 139 -9.73 10.48 2.07
C PHE A 139 -9.85 12.00 2.16
N GLU A 140 -9.45 12.61 3.26
CA GLU A 140 -9.43 14.07 3.42
C GLU A 140 -8.46 14.72 2.44
N GLN A 141 -7.31 14.11 2.22
CA GLN A 141 -6.17 14.66 1.49
C GLN A 141 -6.11 14.30 0.00
N ILE A 142 -6.72 13.20 -0.42
CA ILE A 142 -6.66 12.78 -1.83
C ILE A 142 -7.47 13.74 -2.72
N LYS A 143 -6.95 14.03 -3.92
CA LYS A 143 -7.68 14.85 -4.92
C LYS A 143 -9.10 14.32 -5.19
N PRO A 144 -10.09 15.17 -5.49
CA PRO A 144 -11.37 14.73 -6.00
C PRO A 144 -11.21 13.86 -7.26
N GLY A 145 -11.90 12.71 -7.30
CA GLY A 145 -11.76 11.73 -8.37
C GLY A 145 -10.51 10.85 -8.27
N GLY A 146 -9.73 11.02 -7.20
CA GLY A 146 -8.56 10.18 -6.92
C GLY A 146 -8.92 8.75 -6.54
N ILE A 147 -7.92 7.86 -6.59
CA ILE A 147 -8.04 6.43 -6.30
C ILE A 147 -7.20 6.09 -5.07
N LEU A 148 -7.81 5.42 -4.10
CA LEU A 148 -7.15 4.91 -2.91
C LEU A 148 -7.08 3.38 -2.99
N PHE A 149 -5.86 2.83 -2.92
CA PHE A 149 -5.62 1.42 -2.60
C PHE A 149 -5.34 1.31 -1.11
N THR A 150 -6.13 0.54 -0.38
CA THR A 150 -5.94 0.38 1.06
C THR A 150 -5.98 -1.09 1.44
N PHE A 151 -5.05 -1.52 2.31
CA PHE A 151 -4.84 -2.92 2.64
C PHE A 151 -4.79 -3.17 4.14
N SER A 152 -5.08 -4.40 4.51
CA SER A 152 -4.81 -4.99 5.82
C SER A 152 -4.32 -6.42 5.65
N CYS A 153 -3.14 -6.73 6.18
CA CYS A 153 -2.60 -8.10 6.27
C CYS A 153 -2.81 -8.74 7.66
N SER A 154 -3.64 -8.16 8.52
CA SER A 154 -3.90 -8.66 9.87
C SER A 154 -4.87 -9.85 9.84
N GLN A 155 -4.43 -11.04 10.28
CA GLN A 155 -5.26 -12.24 10.35
C GLN A 155 -6.48 -12.09 11.28
N VAL A 156 -6.35 -11.29 12.35
CA VAL A 156 -7.43 -11.11 13.33
C VAL A 156 -8.51 -10.11 12.90
N VAL A 157 -8.26 -9.37 11.82
CA VAL A 157 -9.21 -8.42 11.22
C VAL A 157 -9.92 -9.10 10.06
N THR A 158 -11.25 -9.29 10.15
CA THR A 158 -12.03 -9.87 9.04
C THR A 158 -12.21 -8.87 7.89
N LYS A 159 -12.64 -9.37 6.72
CA LYS A 159 -12.97 -8.52 5.56
C LYS A 159 -14.04 -7.49 5.90
N GLU A 160 -15.10 -7.93 6.58
CA GLU A 160 -16.21 -7.09 6.98
C GLU A 160 -15.78 -6.01 7.96
N GLN A 161 -14.95 -6.36 8.94
CA GLN A 161 -14.41 -5.41 9.91
C GLN A 161 -13.50 -4.36 9.26
N PHE A 162 -12.62 -4.79 8.34
CA PHE A 162 -11.78 -3.86 7.57
C PHE A 162 -12.63 -2.93 6.71
N ARG A 163 -13.59 -3.47 5.97
CA ARG A 163 -14.53 -2.70 5.15
C ARG A 163 -15.32 -1.69 5.99
N LEU A 164 -15.78 -2.09 7.20
CA LEU A 164 -16.48 -1.20 8.11
C LEU A 164 -15.58 -0.06 8.61
N ALA A 165 -14.30 -0.34 8.90
CA ALA A 165 -13.34 0.70 9.28
C ALA A 165 -13.12 1.71 8.14
N VAL A 166 -13.00 1.26 6.89
CA VAL A 166 -12.86 2.12 5.71
C VAL A 166 -14.16 2.89 5.43
N PHE A 167 -15.33 2.27 5.58
CA PHE A 167 -16.62 2.95 5.50
C PHE A 167 -16.75 4.07 6.53
N SER A 168 -16.38 3.80 7.78
CA SER A 168 -16.41 4.80 8.85
C SER A 168 -15.45 5.97 8.56
N ALA A 169 -14.29 5.69 7.97
CA ALA A 169 -13.34 6.69 7.53
C ALA A 169 -13.92 7.59 6.42
N ALA A 170 -14.58 7.00 5.42
CA ALA A 170 -15.23 7.73 4.33
C ALA A 170 -16.37 8.64 4.87
N ALA A 171 -17.18 8.13 5.80
CA ALA A 171 -18.23 8.91 6.45
C ALA A 171 -17.66 10.09 7.26
N GLN A 172 -16.58 9.85 8.02
CA GLN A 172 -15.88 10.88 8.81
C GLN A 172 -15.32 12.00 7.89
N SER A 173 -14.70 11.64 6.78
CA SER A 173 -14.13 12.59 5.81
C SER A 173 -15.17 13.32 4.97
N LYS A 174 -16.45 12.96 5.09
CA LYS A 174 -17.58 13.51 4.29
C LYS A 174 -17.37 13.36 2.77
N ARG A 175 -16.54 12.41 2.33
CA ARG A 175 -16.28 12.12 0.91
C ARG A 175 -17.26 11.08 0.38
N LYS A 176 -17.71 11.25 -0.86
CA LYS A 176 -18.46 10.22 -1.59
C LYS A 176 -17.47 9.24 -2.18
N VAL A 177 -17.43 8.02 -1.64
CA VAL A 177 -16.49 6.97 -2.02
C VAL A 177 -17.23 5.79 -2.65
N ARG A 178 -16.64 5.18 -3.68
CA ARG A 178 -17.11 3.96 -4.33
C ARG A 178 -16.02 2.91 -4.31
N ILE A 179 -16.37 1.66 -4.04
CA ILE A 179 -15.44 0.54 -4.16
C ILE A 179 -15.39 0.11 -5.62
N LEU A 180 -14.21 0.16 -6.23
CA LEU A 180 -13.97 -0.32 -7.59
C LEU A 180 -13.59 -1.80 -7.59
N HIS A 181 -12.77 -2.21 -6.63
CA HIS A 181 -12.26 -3.58 -6.51
C HIS A 181 -12.28 -4.05 -5.06
N GLN A 182 -12.44 -5.35 -4.87
CA GLN A 182 -12.14 -6.05 -3.62
C GLN A 182 -10.91 -6.90 -3.88
N LEU A 183 -9.83 -6.65 -3.13
CA LEU A 183 -8.51 -7.19 -3.40
C LEU A 183 -8.13 -8.22 -2.34
N THR A 184 -7.38 -9.24 -2.77
CA THR A 184 -6.91 -10.33 -1.92
C THR A 184 -5.54 -10.79 -2.40
N GLN A 185 -4.96 -11.80 -1.75
CA GLN A 185 -3.75 -12.45 -2.21
C GLN A 185 -3.97 -13.19 -3.55
N PRO A 186 -2.92 -13.33 -4.39
CA PRO A 186 -3.00 -14.00 -5.68
C PRO A 186 -3.10 -15.52 -5.54
N ALA A 187 -3.36 -16.20 -6.66
CA ALA A 187 -3.58 -17.64 -6.71
C ALA A 187 -2.37 -18.50 -6.27
N ASP A 188 -1.15 -17.97 -6.31
CA ASP A 188 0.05 -18.64 -5.77
C ASP A 188 0.18 -18.53 -4.23
N HIS A 189 -0.77 -17.85 -3.58
CA HIS A 189 -1.02 -17.86 -2.15
C HIS A 189 -2.41 -18.45 -1.86
N PRO A 190 -2.66 -19.74 -2.23
CA PRO A 190 -3.99 -20.33 -2.13
C PRO A 190 -4.43 -20.45 -0.68
N VAL A 191 -5.71 -20.23 -0.45
CA VAL A 191 -6.34 -20.50 0.86
C VAL A 191 -6.82 -21.94 0.88
N ASN A 192 -6.37 -22.71 1.86
CA ASN A 192 -6.89 -24.05 2.08
C ASN A 192 -8.32 -23.92 2.61
N ILE A 193 -9.27 -24.61 1.98
CA ILE A 193 -10.70 -24.54 2.32
C ILE A 193 -10.98 -24.98 3.79
N TYR A 194 -10.12 -25.83 4.34
CA TYR A 194 -10.22 -26.29 5.73
C TYR A 194 -9.48 -25.36 6.72
N HIS A 195 -8.72 -24.36 6.23
CA HIS A 195 -7.93 -23.42 7.01
C HIS A 195 -8.18 -22.00 6.52
N PRO A 196 -9.37 -21.42 6.79
CA PRO A 196 -9.74 -20.10 6.29
C PRO A 196 -8.88 -18.96 6.87
N GLU A 197 -8.16 -19.20 7.94
CA GLU A 197 -7.16 -18.26 8.50
C GLU A 197 -6.00 -17.96 7.53
N GLY A 198 -5.80 -18.77 6.50
CA GLY A 198 -4.88 -18.48 5.40
C GLY A 198 -5.31 -17.28 4.54
N GLU A 199 -6.56 -16.84 4.64
CA GLU A 199 -7.07 -15.65 3.98
C GLU A 199 -6.76 -14.39 4.83
N TYR A 200 -5.54 -13.89 4.73
CA TYR A 200 -5.05 -12.80 5.59
C TYR A 200 -5.00 -11.43 4.92
N LEU A 201 -4.89 -11.36 3.56
CA LEU A 201 -4.81 -10.10 2.83
C LEU A 201 -6.20 -9.61 2.41
N LYS A 202 -6.55 -8.42 2.80
CA LYS A 202 -7.76 -7.70 2.44
C LYS A 202 -7.39 -6.35 1.86
N GLY A 203 -7.98 -5.98 0.71
CA GLY A 203 -7.80 -4.67 0.11
C GLY A 203 -9.07 -4.13 -0.56
N LEU A 204 -9.10 -2.85 -0.68
CA LEU A 204 -10.15 -2.11 -1.40
C LEU A 204 -9.51 -1.10 -2.34
#